data_4b3b858cfd77be18a9d0e6f9a8bfd273
#
_entry.id   4b3b858cfd77be18a9d0e6f9a8bfd273
#
_cell.length_a   1.000
_cell.length_b   1.000
_cell.length_c   1.000
_cell.angle_alpha   90.00
_cell.angle_beta   90.00
_cell.angle_gamma   90.00
#
_symmetry.space_group_name_H-M   'P 1'
#
loop_
_entity.id
_entity.type
_entity.pdbx_description
1 polymer ?
#
loop_
_entity_poly.entity_id
_entity_poly.type
_entity_poly.pdbx_seq_one_letter_code
_entity_poly.pdbx_strand_id
1 'polypeptide(L)'
;MLLREDPDLFKASQKARGASVELVDEVLAADSARRAAITAFEDARADQKAFSSQIAKASKDEKPALIAEGKEKSAKVKALQAESEEASFAFESLAAKLPNLIIDGIPSGGEENFVTLKTVGQPRDFAAEGFAPLDHLALGEELKAIDTARGTKVSGARFHYLTGFGAKLEMALLNLARDVAEEAGFSPTITPTLVKPEVMRGTGFLGEHADEVYRLEADDLFLVGTSEVPLAGYYMDEIIDLSDGPLRFAGISSCYRREAGSYGKDTRGIIRVHQFQKVEMFSYVEVEDAEAEHERMLSLQEKMLQLCELPYRVIDVAAGDLGDSAARKYDCEAWVPTQETYRELTSTSNCTTFQARRLQIRERHDGATRPVATLNGTMANTRWLVAILENHQQADGSVTVPEALRPYLGGMTAQGPEGPRF
;
A
#
# COMPACT_ATOMS: atom_id res chain seq x y z
N MET A 1 8.71 21.93 -1.86
CA MET A 1 9.90 22.59 -2.38
C MET A 1 10.19 22.12 -3.81
N LEU A 2 10.46 20.85 -4.03
CA LEU A 2 10.77 20.29 -5.35
C LEU A 2 9.75 20.63 -6.46
N LEU A 3 8.44 20.55 -6.17
CA LEU A 3 7.38 20.91 -7.12
C LEU A 3 7.49 22.33 -7.68
N ARG A 4 7.99 23.28 -6.88
CA ARG A 4 8.21 24.68 -7.34
C ARG A 4 9.53 24.86 -8.10
N GLU A 5 10.52 24.04 -7.78
CA GLU A 5 11.86 24.10 -8.38
C GLU A 5 11.84 23.46 -9.78
N ASP A 6 11.11 22.36 -9.91
CA ASP A 6 10.98 21.61 -11.16
C ASP A 6 9.54 21.12 -11.40
N PRO A 7 8.63 22.00 -11.84
CA PRO A 7 7.26 21.62 -12.18
C PRO A 7 7.19 20.64 -13.36
N ASP A 8 8.13 20.72 -14.30
CA ASP A 8 8.12 19.91 -15.52
C ASP A 8 8.38 18.43 -15.21
N LEU A 9 9.18 18.13 -14.18
CA LEU A 9 9.37 16.77 -13.67
C LEU A 9 8.06 16.15 -13.19
N PHE A 10 7.24 16.91 -12.44
CA PHE A 10 5.91 16.46 -12.00
C PHE A 10 4.92 16.32 -13.15
N LYS A 11 4.95 17.22 -14.13
CA LYS A 11 4.11 17.12 -15.34
C LYS A 11 4.48 15.90 -16.17
N ALA A 12 5.76 15.59 -16.30
CA ALA A 12 6.23 14.39 -16.98
C ALA A 12 5.76 13.10 -16.26
N SER A 13 5.83 13.08 -14.92
CA SER A 13 5.31 11.99 -14.11
C SER A 13 3.80 11.80 -14.28
N GLN A 14 3.01 12.88 -14.21
CA GLN A 14 1.56 12.83 -14.46
C GLN A 14 1.24 12.29 -15.85
N LYS A 15 1.95 12.76 -16.86
CA LYS A 15 1.78 12.29 -18.26
C LYS A 15 2.10 10.79 -18.38
N ALA A 16 3.17 10.32 -17.76
CA ALA A 16 3.54 8.89 -17.77
C ALA A 16 2.48 8.02 -17.09
N ARG A 17 1.83 8.54 -16.04
CA ARG A 17 0.71 7.89 -15.34
C ARG A 17 -0.62 7.97 -16.11
N GLY A 18 -0.71 8.76 -17.19
CA GLY A 18 -1.99 9.07 -17.84
C GLY A 18 -2.91 9.94 -16.99
N ALA A 19 -2.38 10.60 -15.97
CA ALA A 19 -3.10 11.49 -15.06
C ALA A 19 -3.08 12.95 -15.54
N SER A 20 -3.94 13.83 -14.94
CA SER A 20 -4.03 15.24 -15.32
C SER A 20 -2.74 16.00 -15.06
N VAL A 21 -2.17 16.58 -16.12
CA VAL A 21 -1.00 17.46 -16.06
C VAL A 21 -1.37 18.82 -15.45
N GLU A 22 -2.61 19.27 -15.66
CA GLU A 22 -3.16 20.54 -15.18
C GLU A 22 -3.20 20.59 -13.65
N LEU A 23 -3.36 19.45 -12.98
CA LEU A 23 -3.33 19.35 -11.52
C LEU A 23 -2.02 19.93 -10.92
N VAL A 24 -0.89 19.81 -11.62
CA VAL A 24 0.39 20.38 -11.20
C VAL A 24 0.30 21.91 -11.11
N ASP A 25 -0.30 22.54 -12.15
CA ASP A 25 -0.47 24.00 -12.19
C ASP A 25 -1.48 24.47 -11.14
N GLU A 26 -2.56 23.72 -10.91
CA GLU A 26 -3.56 24.00 -9.86
C GLU A 26 -2.91 23.96 -8.45
N VAL A 27 -2.09 22.95 -8.16
CA VAL A 27 -1.37 22.84 -6.89
C VAL A 27 -0.39 23.98 -6.70
N LEU A 28 0.34 24.39 -7.77
CA LEU A 28 1.27 25.53 -7.73
C LEU A 28 0.54 26.85 -7.49
N ALA A 29 -0.61 27.06 -8.13
CA ALA A 29 -1.45 28.24 -7.92
C ALA A 29 -1.97 28.30 -6.48
N ALA A 30 -2.45 27.17 -5.94
CA ALA A 30 -2.90 27.07 -4.56
C ALA A 30 -1.76 27.31 -3.55
N ASP A 31 -0.54 26.78 -3.81
CA ASP A 31 0.63 27.06 -2.95
C ASP A 31 1.01 28.56 -2.96
N SER A 32 0.90 29.22 -4.12
CA SER A 32 1.14 30.65 -4.23
C SER A 32 0.12 31.47 -3.43
N ALA A 33 -1.17 31.13 -3.54
CA ALA A 33 -2.26 31.77 -2.80
C ALA A 33 -2.08 31.56 -1.28
N ARG A 34 -1.78 30.32 -0.86
CA ARG A 34 -1.51 29.98 0.54
C ARG A 34 -0.37 30.82 1.12
N ARG A 35 0.75 30.90 0.43
CA ARG A 35 1.92 31.68 0.89
C ARG A 35 1.60 33.16 1.00
N ALA A 36 0.86 33.72 0.04
CA ALA A 36 0.43 35.12 0.08
C ALA A 36 -0.49 35.39 1.30
N ALA A 37 -1.46 34.49 1.55
CA ALA A 37 -2.37 34.60 2.70
C ALA A 37 -1.64 34.48 4.05
N ILE A 38 -0.69 33.54 4.18
CA ILE A 38 0.15 33.40 5.38
C ILE A 38 0.96 34.67 5.63
N THR A 39 1.64 35.21 4.61
CA THR A 39 2.42 36.46 4.73
C THR A 39 1.53 37.62 5.15
N ALA A 40 0.37 37.80 4.54
CA ALA A 40 -0.58 38.87 4.90
C ALA A 40 -1.06 38.76 6.37
N PHE A 41 -1.33 37.53 6.83
CA PHE A 41 -1.69 37.27 8.23
C PHE A 41 -0.54 37.60 9.19
N GLU A 42 0.68 37.15 8.90
CA GLU A 42 1.86 37.39 9.73
C GLU A 42 2.19 38.87 9.82
N ASP A 43 2.13 39.62 8.71
CA ASP A 43 2.36 41.07 8.67
C ASP A 43 1.30 41.82 9.50
N ALA A 44 0.02 41.48 9.35
CA ALA A 44 -1.03 42.09 10.12
C ALA A 44 -0.93 41.78 11.62
N ARG A 45 -0.49 40.58 11.97
CA ARG A 45 -0.24 40.16 13.36
C ARG A 45 0.94 40.92 13.98
N ALA A 46 2.01 41.13 13.20
CA ALA A 46 3.17 41.92 13.62
C ALA A 46 2.78 43.40 13.85
N ASP A 47 2.01 43.97 12.92
CA ASP A 47 1.48 45.33 13.02
C ASP A 47 0.57 45.53 14.24
N GLN A 48 -0.38 44.58 14.48
CA GLN A 48 -1.23 44.58 15.68
C GLN A 48 -0.40 44.56 16.98
N LYS A 49 0.64 43.69 17.03
CA LYS A 49 1.52 43.56 18.19
C LYS A 49 2.29 44.89 18.46
N ALA A 50 2.84 45.51 17.42
CA ALA A 50 3.50 46.81 17.51
C ALA A 50 2.55 47.89 17.98
N PHE A 51 1.32 47.93 17.40
CA PHE A 51 0.31 48.91 17.78
C PHE A 51 -0.19 48.73 19.23
N SER A 52 -0.36 47.51 19.72
CA SER A 52 -0.70 47.22 21.10
C SER A 52 0.32 47.83 22.10
N SER A 53 1.58 47.84 21.72
CA SER A 53 2.65 48.49 22.53
C SER A 53 2.55 50.02 22.55
N GLN A 54 1.99 50.65 21.50
CA GLN A 54 1.72 52.09 21.44
C GLN A 54 0.54 52.45 22.37
N ILE A 55 -0.54 51.66 22.35
CA ILE A 55 -1.70 51.84 23.25
C ILE A 55 -1.26 51.82 24.72
N ALA A 56 -0.34 50.93 25.08
CA ALA A 56 0.18 50.82 26.46
C ALA A 56 0.88 52.08 26.93
N LYS A 57 1.53 52.80 26.00
CA LYS A 57 2.34 54.01 26.29
C LYS A 57 1.55 55.34 26.13
N ALA A 58 0.34 55.28 25.58
CA ALA A 58 -0.45 56.46 25.23
C ALA A 58 -1.02 57.19 26.47
N SER A 59 -1.25 58.50 26.33
CA SER A 59 -1.91 59.34 27.35
C SER A 59 -3.39 58.97 27.52
N LYS A 60 -4.01 59.47 28.60
CA LYS A 60 -5.39 59.16 28.95
C LYS A 60 -6.40 59.64 27.89
N ASP A 61 -6.07 60.76 27.22
CA ASP A 61 -6.94 61.38 26.21
C ASP A 61 -6.84 60.69 24.82
N GLU A 62 -5.68 60.12 24.49
CA GLU A 62 -5.44 59.40 23.21
C GLU A 62 -5.94 57.97 23.26
N LYS A 63 -6.02 57.31 24.42
CA LYS A 63 -6.40 55.90 24.59
C LYS A 63 -7.71 55.52 23.92
N PRO A 64 -8.81 56.28 24.01
CA PRO A 64 -10.07 55.82 23.41
C PRO A 64 -10.02 55.67 21.89
N ALA A 65 -9.35 56.57 21.17
CA ALA A 65 -9.18 56.50 19.73
C ALA A 65 -8.24 55.33 19.33
N LEU A 66 -7.17 55.12 20.02
CA LEU A 66 -6.22 54.03 19.81
C LEU A 66 -6.86 52.65 20.13
N ILE A 67 -7.75 52.56 21.11
CA ILE A 67 -8.51 51.33 21.41
C ILE A 67 -9.47 51.00 20.27
N ALA A 68 -10.11 52.00 19.67
CA ALA A 68 -10.99 51.80 18.53
C ALA A 68 -10.21 51.25 17.30
N GLU A 69 -9.08 51.88 16.97
CA GLU A 69 -8.17 51.40 15.90
C GLU A 69 -7.59 50.01 16.22
N GLY A 70 -7.24 49.73 17.47
CA GLY A 70 -6.78 48.43 17.93
C GLY A 70 -7.84 47.29 17.70
N LYS A 71 -9.13 47.64 17.87
CA LYS A 71 -10.22 46.69 17.55
C LYS A 71 -10.34 46.39 16.06
N GLU A 72 -10.16 47.41 15.20
CA GLU A 72 -10.14 47.22 13.74
C GLU A 72 -8.95 46.36 13.30
N LYS A 73 -7.75 46.61 13.82
CA LYS A 73 -6.57 45.77 13.58
C LYS A 73 -6.80 44.34 14.05
N SER A 74 -7.43 44.14 15.19
CA SER A 74 -7.76 42.80 15.73
C SER A 74 -8.78 42.07 14.82
N ALA A 75 -9.79 42.78 14.32
CA ALA A 75 -10.75 42.23 13.37
C ALA A 75 -10.08 41.83 12.05
N LYS A 76 -9.17 42.68 11.55
CA LYS A 76 -8.37 42.39 10.33
C LYS A 76 -7.49 41.15 10.51
N VAL A 77 -6.78 41.02 11.63
CA VAL A 77 -5.96 39.84 11.93
C VAL A 77 -6.80 38.57 11.93
N LYS A 78 -7.99 38.61 12.55
CA LYS A 78 -8.92 37.46 12.59
C LYS A 78 -9.42 37.08 11.19
N ALA A 79 -9.74 38.06 10.35
CA ALA A 79 -10.16 37.81 8.95
C ALA A 79 -9.03 37.15 8.14
N LEU A 80 -7.81 37.71 8.20
CA LEU A 80 -6.65 37.18 7.49
C LEU A 80 -6.21 35.82 8.00
N GLN A 81 -6.43 35.52 9.30
CA GLN A 81 -6.22 34.20 9.84
C GLN A 81 -7.16 33.17 9.17
N ALA A 82 -8.44 33.49 9.08
CA ALA A 82 -9.41 32.62 8.43
C ALA A 82 -9.09 32.41 6.92
N GLU A 83 -8.68 33.47 6.21
CA GLU A 83 -8.24 33.36 4.81
C GLU A 83 -6.99 32.47 4.68
N SER A 84 -6.04 32.58 5.60
CA SER A 84 -4.83 31.75 5.62
C SER A 84 -5.14 30.27 5.90
N GLU A 85 -6.08 29.98 6.80
CA GLU A 85 -6.55 28.64 7.11
C GLU A 85 -7.28 28.04 5.91
N GLU A 86 -8.16 28.80 5.25
CA GLU A 86 -8.89 28.37 4.04
C GLU A 86 -7.93 28.09 2.87
N ALA A 87 -6.97 28.99 2.62
CA ALA A 87 -5.97 28.79 1.58
C ALA A 87 -5.05 27.58 1.85
N SER A 88 -4.72 27.34 3.12
CA SER A 88 -3.95 26.16 3.52
C SER A 88 -4.73 24.87 3.27
N PHE A 89 -5.99 24.84 3.65
CA PHE A 89 -6.87 23.70 3.42
C PHE A 89 -7.06 23.41 1.92
N ALA A 90 -7.25 24.46 1.10
CA ALA A 90 -7.37 24.32 -0.35
C ALA A 90 -6.10 23.73 -0.98
N PHE A 91 -4.93 24.23 -0.57
CA PHE A 91 -3.65 23.69 -1.01
C PHE A 91 -3.48 22.22 -0.60
N GLU A 92 -3.72 21.88 0.65
CA GLU A 92 -3.58 20.50 1.16
C GLU A 92 -4.51 19.54 0.44
N SER A 93 -5.76 19.98 0.17
CA SER A 93 -6.75 19.18 -0.55
C SER A 93 -6.36 18.90 -2.00
N LEU A 94 -5.74 19.87 -2.69
CA LEU A 94 -5.24 19.67 -4.05
C LEU A 94 -3.94 18.85 -4.07
N ALA A 95 -3.01 19.16 -3.18
CA ALA A 95 -1.74 18.45 -3.07
C ALA A 95 -1.93 16.96 -2.69
N ALA A 96 -3.01 16.64 -1.94
CA ALA A 96 -3.35 15.25 -1.60
C ALA A 96 -3.75 14.42 -2.82
N LYS A 97 -4.24 15.03 -3.90
CA LYS A 97 -4.61 14.36 -5.16
C LYS A 97 -3.41 14.10 -6.07
N LEU A 98 -2.26 14.70 -5.78
CA LEU A 98 -1.06 14.52 -6.59
C LEU A 98 -0.37 13.21 -6.16
N PRO A 99 -0.30 12.18 -7.03
CA PRO A 99 0.38 10.94 -6.72
C PRO A 99 1.90 11.15 -6.59
N ASN A 100 2.58 10.14 -6.08
CA ASN A 100 4.02 10.19 -5.92
C ASN A 100 4.74 10.37 -7.25
N LEU A 101 5.87 11.06 -7.20
CA LEU A 101 6.76 11.22 -8.35
C LEU A 101 7.34 9.84 -8.72
N ILE A 102 7.23 9.48 -10.00
CA ILE A 102 7.80 8.22 -10.49
C ILE A 102 9.33 8.29 -10.54
N ILE A 103 9.96 7.12 -10.38
CA ILE A 103 11.41 6.95 -10.60
C ILE A 103 11.67 6.85 -12.11
N ASP A 104 12.82 7.36 -12.56
CA ASP A 104 13.21 7.27 -13.95
C ASP A 104 13.33 5.82 -14.44
N GLY A 105 12.99 5.60 -15.71
CA GLY A 105 13.15 4.32 -16.40
C GLY A 105 11.98 3.34 -16.22
N ILE A 106 10.91 3.68 -15.49
CA ILE A 106 9.71 2.83 -15.44
C ILE A 106 8.91 2.93 -16.74
N PRO A 107 8.19 1.87 -17.15
CA PRO A 107 7.35 1.90 -18.34
C PRO A 107 6.23 2.95 -18.19
N SER A 108 5.96 3.71 -19.26
CA SER A 108 4.83 4.65 -19.32
C SER A 108 3.58 3.95 -19.85
N GLY A 109 2.40 4.38 -19.44
CA GLY A 109 1.11 3.88 -19.94
C GLY A 109 0.33 3.10 -18.90
N GLY A 110 -0.73 2.39 -19.32
CA GLY A 110 -1.64 1.64 -18.45
C GLY A 110 -1.17 0.21 -18.13
N GLU A 111 -2.08 -0.57 -17.54
CA GLU A 111 -1.82 -1.94 -17.05
C GLU A 111 -1.13 -2.83 -18.12
N GLU A 112 -1.49 -2.69 -19.39
CA GLU A 112 -0.95 -3.50 -20.51
C GLU A 112 0.48 -3.13 -20.93
N ASN A 113 1.03 -2.01 -20.43
CA ASN A 113 2.34 -1.49 -20.83
C ASN A 113 3.48 -1.92 -19.90
N PHE A 114 3.25 -2.88 -19.02
CA PHE A 114 4.31 -3.44 -18.17
C PHE A 114 5.47 -4.05 -19.00
N VAL A 115 6.63 -4.15 -18.39
CA VAL A 115 7.80 -4.81 -19.00
C VAL A 115 8.11 -6.08 -18.21
N THR A 116 8.14 -7.24 -18.90
CA THR A 116 8.61 -8.49 -18.29
C THR A 116 10.13 -8.44 -18.13
N LEU A 117 10.60 -8.46 -16.90
CA LEU A 117 12.02 -8.44 -16.57
C LEU A 117 12.65 -9.83 -16.69
N LYS A 118 11.92 -10.87 -16.25
CA LYS A 118 12.35 -12.27 -16.32
C LYS A 118 11.18 -13.24 -16.17
N THR A 119 11.39 -14.46 -16.66
CA THR A 119 10.49 -15.60 -16.45
C THR A 119 11.30 -16.75 -15.87
N VAL A 120 10.75 -17.41 -14.85
CA VAL A 120 11.44 -18.48 -14.11
C VAL A 120 10.52 -19.71 -14.03
N GLY A 121 11.08 -20.90 -14.31
CA GLY A 121 10.34 -22.13 -14.39
C GLY A 121 9.60 -22.29 -15.71
N GLN A 122 9.02 -23.47 -15.91
CA GLN A 122 8.19 -23.79 -17.08
C GLN A 122 6.83 -24.25 -16.59
N PRO A 123 5.71 -23.75 -17.18
CA PRO A 123 4.39 -24.31 -16.93
C PRO A 123 4.38 -25.82 -17.23
N ARG A 124 3.68 -26.58 -16.37
CA ARG A 124 3.45 -28.02 -16.61
C ARG A 124 2.59 -28.22 -17.83
N ASP A 125 2.91 -29.23 -18.62
CA ASP A 125 2.09 -29.69 -19.74
C ASP A 125 1.21 -30.86 -19.28
N PHE A 126 0.05 -30.57 -18.72
CA PHE A 126 -0.90 -31.55 -18.24
C PHE A 126 -1.44 -32.47 -19.36
N ALA A 127 -1.50 -31.94 -20.59
CA ALA A 127 -1.91 -32.76 -21.73
C ALA A 127 -0.89 -33.87 -22.05
N ALA A 128 0.41 -33.53 -22.01
CA ALA A 128 1.49 -34.52 -22.14
C ALA A 128 1.52 -35.51 -20.97
N GLU A 129 1.06 -35.11 -19.77
CA GLU A 129 0.89 -35.97 -18.60
C GLU A 129 -0.38 -36.83 -18.66
N GLY A 130 -1.25 -36.59 -19.63
CA GLY A 130 -2.44 -37.43 -19.90
C GLY A 130 -3.71 -37.07 -19.14
N PHE A 131 -3.84 -35.89 -18.58
CA PHE A 131 -5.04 -35.40 -17.91
C PHE A 131 -5.28 -33.91 -18.12
N ALA A 132 -6.50 -33.42 -17.91
CA ALA A 132 -6.86 -32.03 -17.94
C ALA A 132 -6.83 -31.46 -16.50
N PRO A 133 -6.23 -30.30 -16.27
CA PRO A 133 -6.20 -29.71 -14.92
C PRO A 133 -7.60 -29.23 -14.50
N LEU A 134 -7.95 -29.43 -13.24
CA LEU A 134 -9.10 -28.82 -12.60
C LEU A 134 -8.74 -27.44 -12.06
N ASP A 135 -9.71 -26.52 -12.04
CA ASP A 135 -9.51 -25.24 -11.37
C ASP A 135 -9.46 -25.42 -9.83
N HIS A 136 -8.88 -24.43 -9.16
CA HIS A 136 -8.72 -24.46 -7.69
C HIS A 136 -10.04 -24.62 -6.93
N LEU A 137 -11.18 -24.21 -7.51
CA LEU A 137 -12.48 -24.37 -6.87
C LEU A 137 -12.95 -25.83 -6.96
N ALA A 138 -12.86 -26.47 -8.14
CA ALA A 138 -13.20 -27.89 -8.30
C ALA A 138 -12.29 -28.78 -7.42
N LEU A 139 -10.97 -28.51 -7.43
CA LEU A 139 -10.03 -29.19 -6.52
C LEU A 139 -10.38 -28.92 -5.04
N GLY A 140 -10.73 -27.69 -4.71
CA GLY A 140 -11.10 -27.29 -3.36
C GLY A 140 -12.36 -27.97 -2.86
N GLU A 141 -13.34 -28.23 -3.75
CA GLU A 141 -14.54 -29.00 -3.44
C GLU A 141 -14.24 -30.49 -3.24
N GLU A 142 -13.47 -31.11 -4.13
CA GLU A 142 -13.07 -32.52 -4.03
C GLU A 142 -12.26 -32.82 -2.78
N LEU A 143 -11.32 -31.93 -2.46
CA LEU A 143 -10.46 -32.03 -1.26
C LEU A 143 -11.15 -31.52 0.01
N LYS A 144 -12.37 -31.00 -0.08
CA LYS A 144 -13.09 -30.32 1.02
C LYS A 144 -12.26 -29.22 1.67
N ALA A 145 -11.55 -28.47 0.85
CA ALA A 145 -10.58 -27.45 1.26
C ALA A 145 -11.13 -26.02 1.14
N ILE A 146 -12.05 -25.78 0.18
CA ILE A 146 -12.66 -24.46 -0.11
C ILE A 146 -14.18 -24.62 -0.16
N ASP A 147 -14.90 -23.78 0.60
CA ASP A 147 -16.39 -23.76 0.60
C ASP A 147 -16.89 -22.34 0.33
N THR A 148 -17.14 -22.05 -0.93
CA THR A 148 -17.69 -20.77 -1.37
C THR A 148 -19.21 -20.69 -1.18
N ALA A 149 -19.91 -21.83 -1.20
CA ALA A 149 -21.36 -21.88 -1.02
C ALA A 149 -21.77 -21.43 0.39
N ARG A 150 -21.07 -21.93 1.42
CA ARG A 150 -21.30 -21.48 2.81
C ARG A 150 -20.79 -20.08 3.04
N GLY A 151 -19.68 -19.66 2.43
CA GLY A 151 -19.20 -18.29 2.44
C GLY A 151 -20.27 -17.31 1.93
N THR A 152 -20.83 -17.61 0.76
CA THR A 152 -21.92 -16.82 0.16
C THR A 152 -23.17 -16.80 1.04
N LYS A 153 -23.53 -17.92 1.64
CA LYS A 153 -24.69 -18.02 2.54
C LYS A 153 -24.55 -17.13 3.78
N VAL A 154 -23.35 -17.02 4.35
CA VAL A 154 -23.10 -16.32 5.61
C VAL A 154 -22.80 -14.84 5.41
N SER A 155 -21.99 -14.51 4.39
CA SER A 155 -21.42 -13.16 4.24
C SER A 155 -21.68 -12.54 2.85
N GLY A 156 -22.22 -13.30 1.88
CA GLY A 156 -22.44 -12.82 0.52
C GLY A 156 -21.38 -13.30 -0.47
N ALA A 157 -21.51 -12.85 -1.73
CA ALA A 157 -20.57 -13.19 -2.79
C ALA A 157 -19.13 -12.81 -2.41
N ARG A 158 -18.14 -13.54 -2.99
CA ARG A 158 -16.70 -13.32 -2.75
C ARG A 158 -16.24 -13.55 -1.31
N PHE A 159 -17.05 -14.20 -0.46
CA PHE A 159 -16.63 -14.78 0.79
C PHE A 159 -16.56 -16.30 0.68
N HIS A 160 -15.64 -16.90 1.41
CA HIS A 160 -15.39 -18.34 1.41
C HIS A 160 -14.99 -18.82 2.80
N TYR A 161 -15.09 -20.12 3.01
CA TYR A 161 -14.41 -20.79 4.10
C TYR A 161 -13.27 -21.63 3.52
N LEU A 162 -12.11 -21.56 4.16
CA LEU A 162 -11.07 -22.57 4.03
C LEU A 162 -11.30 -23.61 5.12
N THR A 163 -11.31 -24.89 4.75
CA THR A 163 -11.58 -26.00 5.67
C THR A 163 -10.51 -27.08 5.53
N GLY A 164 -10.32 -27.88 6.56
CA GLY A 164 -9.42 -29.02 6.50
C GLY A 164 -8.04 -28.70 5.92
N PHE A 165 -7.72 -29.30 4.77
CA PHE A 165 -6.46 -29.07 4.08
C PHE A 165 -6.26 -27.62 3.64
N GLY A 166 -7.30 -26.95 3.12
CA GLY A 166 -7.20 -25.57 2.66
C GLY A 166 -6.78 -24.61 3.78
N ALA A 167 -7.40 -24.73 4.95
CA ALA A 167 -7.02 -23.92 6.11
C ALA A 167 -5.59 -24.22 6.60
N LYS A 168 -5.20 -25.50 6.62
CA LYS A 168 -3.83 -25.91 7.00
C LYS A 168 -2.80 -25.39 6.00
N LEU A 169 -3.10 -25.43 4.70
CA LEU A 169 -2.22 -24.96 3.63
C LEU A 169 -2.01 -23.44 3.71
N GLU A 170 -3.07 -22.66 3.96
CA GLU A 170 -2.94 -21.22 4.18
C GLU A 170 -2.07 -20.91 5.40
N MET A 171 -2.33 -21.57 6.53
CA MET A 171 -1.52 -21.38 7.74
C MET A 171 -0.06 -21.78 7.52
N ALA A 172 0.20 -22.86 6.79
CA ALA A 172 1.55 -23.31 6.45
C ALA A 172 2.28 -22.28 5.58
N LEU A 173 1.60 -21.75 4.55
CA LEU A 173 2.13 -20.73 3.66
C LEU A 173 2.47 -19.43 4.41
N LEU A 174 1.56 -18.94 5.26
CA LEU A 174 1.79 -17.73 6.05
C LEU A 174 2.92 -17.91 7.08
N ASN A 175 3.06 -19.10 7.67
CA ASN A 175 4.17 -19.40 8.56
C ASN A 175 5.51 -19.46 7.82
N LEU A 176 5.56 -20.10 6.66
CA LEU A 176 6.76 -20.10 5.80
C LEU A 176 7.14 -18.65 5.41
N ALA A 177 6.17 -17.85 5.00
CA ALA A 177 6.39 -16.45 4.62
C ALA A 177 6.94 -15.61 5.79
N ARG A 178 6.39 -15.82 7.01
CA ARG A 178 6.88 -15.18 8.23
C ARG A 178 8.34 -15.58 8.50
N ASP A 179 8.65 -16.87 8.45
CA ASP A 179 9.98 -17.38 8.79
C ASP A 179 11.03 -16.90 7.79
N VAL A 180 10.72 -16.89 6.48
CA VAL A 180 11.59 -16.34 5.44
C VAL A 180 11.82 -14.84 5.63
N ALA A 181 10.79 -14.08 6.02
CA ALA A 181 10.92 -12.66 6.32
C ALA A 181 11.77 -12.43 7.58
N GLU A 182 11.55 -13.21 8.64
CA GLU A 182 12.30 -13.12 9.90
C GLU A 182 13.79 -13.44 9.68
N GLU A 183 14.12 -14.52 8.95
CA GLU A 183 15.49 -14.83 8.54
C GLU A 183 16.16 -13.69 7.75
N ALA A 184 15.38 -12.92 7.02
CA ALA A 184 15.84 -11.75 6.27
C ALA A 184 15.92 -10.48 7.12
N GLY A 185 15.65 -10.54 8.44
CA GLY A 185 15.74 -9.44 9.38
C GLY A 185 14.47 -8.58 9.50
N PHE A 186 13.31 -9.09 9.04
CA PHE A 186 12.02 -8.44 9.28
C PHE A 186 11.44 -8.94 10.61
N SER A 187 10.99 -8.02 11.47
CA SER A 187 10.36 -8.34 12.75
C SER A 187 8.90 -8.78 12.53
N PRO A 188 8.52 -10.03 12.88
CA PRO A 188 7.12 -10.46 12.79
C PRO A 188 6.22 -9.59 13.67
N THR A 189 5.15 -9.07 13.08
CA THR A 189 4.27 -8.10 13.73
C THR A 189 2.81 -8.42 13.42
N ILE A 190 1.97 -8.59 14.45
CA ILE A 190 0.51 -8.67 14.30
C ILE A 190 -0.04 -7.25 14.40
N THR A 191 -0.62 -6.75 13.30
CA THR A 191 -1.08 -5.38 13.21
C THR A 191 -2.58 -5.24 13.53
N PRO A 192 -3.03 -4.04 14.00
CA PRO A 192 -4.44 -3.69 13.97
C PRO A 192 -4.98 -3.74 12.53
N THR A 193 -6.22 -4.17 12.36
CA THR A 193 -6.93 -4.16 11.07
C THR A 193 -7.86 -2.98 10.91
N LEU A 194 -8.04 -2.19 11.96
CA LEU A 194 -8.78 -0.93 11.98
C LEU A 194 -7.82 0.22 12.21
N VAL A 195 -7.90 1.23 11.36
CA VAL A 195 -7.03 2.41 11.42
C VAL A 195 -7.84 3.70 11.34
N LYS A 196 -7.26 4.78 11.87
CA LYS A 196 -7.82 6.12 11.83
C LYS A 196 -7.74 6.74 10.42
N PRO A 197 -8.63 7.72 10.11
CA PRO A 197 -8.65 8.39 8.81
C PRO A 197 -7.33 9.05 8.42
N GLU A 198 -6.61 9.64 9.38
CA GLU A 198 -5.32 10.30 9.13
C GLU A 198 -4.24 9.31 8.64
N VAL A 199 -4.22 8.09 9.18
CA VAL A 199 -3.29 7.04 8.74
C VAL A 199 -3.64 6.57 7.33
N MET A 200 -4.93 6.34 7.06
CA MET A 200 -5.41 5.92 5.75
C MET A 200 -5.13 6.98 4.67
N ARG A 201 -5.32 8.28 4.99
CA ARG A 201 -4.95 9.40 4.08
C ARG A 201 -3.45 9.50 3.89
N GLY A 202 -2.67 9.39 4.96
CA GLY A 202 -1.22 9.51 4.92
C GLY A 202 -0.55 8.45 4.05
N THR A 203 -1.14 7.28 3.98
CA THR A 203 -0.66 6.16 3.13
C THR A 203 -1.13 6.24 1.68
N GLY A 204 -2.09 7.12 1.33
CA GLY A 204 -2.59 7.31 -0.04
C GLY A 204 -3.84 6.50 -0.38
N PHE A 205 -4.41 5.71 0.55
CA PHE A 205 -5.57 4.83 0.27
C PHE A 205 -6.93 5.55 0.22
N LEU A 206 -7.02 6.83 0.58
CA LEU A 206 -8.23 7.65 0.44
C LEU A 206 -8.16 8.61 -0.77
N GLY A 207 -7.35 8.29 -1.78
CA GLY A 207 -7.31 8.95 -3.08
C GLY A 207 -8.31 8.35 -4.06
N GLU A 208 -7.84 8.00 -5.24
CA GLU A 208 -8.65 7.45 -6.34
C GLU A 208 -9.34 6.12 -5.97
N HIS A 209 -8.76 5.33 -5.07
CA HIS A 209 -9.27 4.02 -4.66
C HIS A 209 -10.07 4.03 -3.34
N ALA A 210 -10.58 5.18 -2.90
CA ALA A 210 -11.34 5.29 -1.66
C ALA A 210 -12.58 4.37 -1.60
N ASP A 211 -13.20 4.08 -2.75
CA ASP A 211 -14.36 3.20 -2.87
C ASP A 211 -14.03 1.72 -2.58
N GLU A 212 -12.76 1.34 -2.63
CA GLU A 212 -12.30 -0.03 -2.31
C GLU A 212 -12.21 -0.29 -0.79
N VAL A 213 -12.31 0.75 0.03
CA VAL A 213 -12.09 0.68 1.48
C VAL A 213 -13.40 0.55 2.23
N TYR A 214 -13.48 -0.39 3.19
CA TYR A 214 -14.58 -0.45 4.15
C TYR A 214 -14.41 0.60 5.24
N ARG A 215 -15.43 1.43 5.44
CA ARG A 215 -15.50 2.41 6.53
C ARG A 215 -16.52 2.01 7.57
N LEU A 216 -16.16 2.14 8.85
CA LEU A 216 -17.03 2.02 10.00
C LEU A 216 -17.41 3.44 10.44
N GLU A 217 -18.57 3.93 9.99
CA GLU A 217 -18.96 5.33 10.20
C GLU A 217 -19.18 5.68 11.68
N ALA A 218 -19.71 4.74 12.46
CA ALA A 218 -19.99 4.96 13.88
C ALA A 218 -18.73 5.18 14.73
N ASP A 219 -17.61 4.58 14.33
CA ASP A 219 -16.35 4.61 15.06
C ASP A 219 -15.32 5.54 14.39
N ASP A 220 -15.63 6.04 13.19
CA ASP A 220 -14.73 6.77 12.29
C ASP A 220 -13.40 6.02 12.06
N LEU A 221 -13.51 4.73 11.77
CA LEU A 221 -12.39 3.85 11.47
C LEU A 221 -12.53 3.20 10.10
N PHE A 222 -11.41 2.74 9.55
CA PHE A 222 -11.34 2.03 8.28
C PHE A 222 -10.75 0.65 8.46
N LEU A 223 -11.33 -0.37 7.79
CA LEU A 223 -10.69 -1.67 7.64
C LEU A 223 -9.57 -1.60 6.61
N VAL A 224 -8.42 -2.17 6.93
CA VAL A 224 -7.25 -2.13 6.06
C VAL A 224 -7.34 -3.16 4.93
N GLY A 225 -6.93 -2.77 3.73
CA GLY A 225 -6.72 -3.68 2.60
C GLY A 225 -5.34 -4.34 2.57
N THR A 226 -4.45 -3.94 3.50
CA THR A 226 -3.07 -4.39 3.64
C THR A 226 -2.51 -3.93 4.99
N SER A 227 -1.63 -4.71 5.62
CA SER A 227 -0.91 -4.28 6.83
C SER A 227 0.14 -3.19 6.56
N GLU A 228 0.44 -2.87 5.31
CA GLU A 228 1.17 -1.66 4.95
C GLU A 228 0.63 -0.42 5.68
N VAL A 229 -0.69 -0.26 5.74
CA VAL A 229 -1.33 0.94 6.31
C VAL A 229 -1.01 1.11 7.81
N PRO A 230 -1.28 0.15 8.70
CA PRO A 230 -0.92 0.29 10.11
C PRO A 230 0.59 0.30 10.34
N LEU A 231 1.38 -0.39 9.50
CA LEU A 231 2.83 -0.36 9.59
C LEU A 231 3.40 0.99 9.17
N ALA A 232 2.89 1.62 8.12
CA ALA A 232 3.29 2.97 7.73
C ALA A 232 2.90 4.02 8.78
N GLY A 233 1.82 3.81 9.53
CA GLY A 233 1.40 4.68 10.63
C GLY A 233 2.10 4.41 11.96
N TYR A 234 2.95 3.38 12.06
CA TYR A 234 3.53 2.92 13.32
C TYR A 234 4.39 4.00 14.01
N TYR A 235 5.13 4.77 13.23
CA TYR A 235 5.96 5.89 13.70
C TYR A 235 5.40 7.26 13.30
N MET A 236 4.09 7.39 13.10
CA MET A 236 3.47 8.68 12.78
C MET A 236 3.85 9.76 13.82
N ASP A 237 4.21 10.95 13.32
CA ASP A 237 4.67 12.12 14.10
C ASP A 237 5.99 11.93 14.85
N GLU A 238 6.80 10.92 14.54
CA GLU A 238 8.03 10.60 15.22
C GLU A 238 9.30 10.92 14.40
N ILE A 239 10.41 11.07 15.12
CA ILE A 239 11.76 11.08 14.57
C ILE A 239 12.39 9.75 14.95
N ILE A 240 12.59 8.88 13.95
CA ILE A 240 13.14 7.54 14.13
C ILE A 240 14.67 7.54 13.98
N ASP A 241 15.29 6.51 14.52
CA ASP A 241 16.73 6.29 14.42
C ASP A 241 17.02 5.16 13.43
N LEU A 242 17.74 5.47 12.36
CA LEU A 242 18.18 4.52 11.34
C LEU A 242 19.69 4.28 11.38
N SER A 243 20.40 4.74 12.43
CA SER A 243 21.87 4.58 12.56
C SER A 243 22.33 3.12 12.59
N ASP A 244 21.48 2.21 13.09
CA ASP A 244 21.73 0.77 13.11
C ASP A 244 21.20 0.06 11.84
N GLY A 245 20.73 0.82 10.85
CA GLY A 245 20.16 0.36 9.59
C GLY A 245 18.64 0.42 9.51
N PRO A 246 18.04 -0.14 8.45
CA PRO A 246 16.62 -0.11 8.19
C PRO A 246 15.76 -0.75 9.28
N LEU A 247 14.61 -0.14 9.57
CA LEU A 247 13.58 -0.74 10.44
C LEU A 247 12.62 -1.57 9.59
N ARG A 248 12.60 -2.88 9.78
CA ARG A 248 11.89 -3.86 8.95
C ARG A 248 10.84 -4.60 9.76
N PHE A 249 9.62 -4.70 9.22
CA PHE A 249 8.48 -5.37 9.84
C PHE A 249 7.84 -6.35 8.85
N ALA A 250 7.46 -7.53 9.33
CA ALA A 250 6.62 -8.49 8.62
C ALA A 250 5.22 -8.49 9.25
N GLY A 251 4.31 -7.71 8.67
CA GLY A 251 2.94 -7.56 9.19
C GLY A 251 2.06 -8.74 8.83
N ILE A 252 1.45 -9.37 9.83
CA ILE A 252 0.52 -10.49 9.68
C ILE A 252 -0.88 -9.99 10.01
N SER A 253 -1.78 -9.99 9.01
CA SER A 253 -3.14 -9.51 9.23
C SER A 253 -4.18 -10.10 8.29
N SER A 254 -5.43 -10.05 8.72
CA SER A 254 -6.56 -10.08 7.79
C SER A 254 -6.63 -8.76 7.03
N CYS A 255 -6.97 -8.85 5.75
CA CYS A 255 -7.11 -7.71 4.85
C CYS A 255 -8.52 -7.71 4.25
N TYR A 256 -9.06 -6.52 3.96
CA TYR A 256 -10.43 -6.34 3.52
C TYR A 256 -10.49 -5.37 2.34
N ARG A 257 -11.14 -5.78 1.23
CA ARG A 257 -11.33 -4.93 0.05
C ARG A 257 -12.76 -5.03 -0.46
N ARG A 258 -13.37 -3.91 -0.79
CA ARG A 258 -14.72 -3.87 -1.34
C ARG A 258 -14.80 -4.40 -2.78
N GLU A 259 -13.67 -4.44 -3.49
CA GLU A 259 -13.57 -4.86 -4.89
C GLU A 259 -14.58 -4.13 -5.80
N ALA A 260 -14.81 -2.83 -5.53
CA ALA A 260 -15.84 -2.01 -6.17
C ALA A 260 -15.62 -1.84 -7.67
N GLY A 261 -14.36 -1.74 -8.12
CA GLY A 261 -13.99 -1.57 -9.54
C GLY A 261 -13.95 -2.87 -10.36
N SER A 262 -14.19 -4.04 -9.74
CA SER A 262 -13.94 -5.35 -10.37
C SER A 262 -15.21 -6.06 -10.83
N TYR A 263 -16.22 -5.33 -11.31
CA TYR A 263 -17.47 -5.92 -11.80
C TYR A 263 -17.22 -6.91 -12.93
N GLY A 264 -17.64 -8.17 -12.74
CA GLY A 264 -17.50 -9.24 -13.74
C GLY A 264 -16.12 -9.89 -13.85
N LYS A 265 -15.08 -9.35 -13.20
CA LYS A 265 -13.73 -9.94 -13.17
C LYS A 265 -13.62 -10.94 -12.02
N ASP A 266 -13.07 -12.14 -12.29
CA ASP A 266 -12.77 -13.19 -11.29
C ASP A 266 -13.93 -13.44 -10.31
N THR A 267 -15.15 -13.63 -10.84
CA THR A 267 -16.37 -13.82 -10.02
C THR A 267 -16.45 -15.21 -9.40
N ARG A 268 -15.64 -16.16 -9.89
CA ARG A 268 -15.56 -17.55 -9.42
C ARG A 268 -14.24 -17.82 -8.72
N GLY A 269 -14.29 -18.64 -7.66
CA GLY A 269 -13.09 -19.03 -6.91
C GLY A 269 -12.65 -18.01 -5.84
N ILE A 270 -11.37 -18.10 -5.46
CA ILE A 270 -10.79 -17.29 -4.38
C ILE A 270 -9.66 -16.34 -4.84
N ILE A 271 -9.58 -16.07 -6.15
CA ILE A 271 -8.59 -15.13 -6.70
C ILE A 271 -8.85 -13.71 -6.20
N ARG A 272 -10.14 -13.32 -6.16
CA ARG A 272 -10.58 -11.98 -5.79
C ARG A 272 -11.69 -12.05 -4.76
N VAL A 273 -11.36 -11.75 -3.52
CA VAL A 273 -12.23 -11.93 -2.34
C VAL A 273 -12.25 -10.69 -1.45
N HIS A 274 -13.34 -10.51 -0.70
CA HIS A 274 -13.50 -9.36 0.20
C HIS A 274 -12.65 -9.44 1.48
N GLN A 275 -12.29 -10.65 1.89
CA GLN A 275 -11.46 -10.90 3.08
C GLN A 275 -10.41 -11.97 2.75
N PHE A 276 -9.16 -11.71 3.11
CA PHE A 276 -8.03 -12.63 2.91
C PHE A 276 -6.96 -12.42 3.97
N GLN A 277 -6.06 -13.38 4.12
CA GLN A 277 -4.89 -13.27 4.99
C GLN A 277 -3.67 -12.81 4.19
N LYS A 278 -2.78 -12.08 4.84
CA LYS A 278 -1.54 -11.58 4.21
C LYS A 278 -0.40 -11.48 5.20
N VAL A 279 0.82 -11.83 4.74
CA VAL A 279 2.09 -11.42 5.33
C VAL A 279 2.70 -10.35 4.43
N GLU A 280 2.94 -9.18 5.00
CA GLU A 280 3.44 -7.99 4.31
C GLU A 280 4.77 -7.54 4.88
N MET A 281 5.80 -7.43 4.06
CA MET A 281 7.03 -6.73 4.40
C MET A 281 6.80 -5.23 4.38
N PHE A 282 7.38 -4.53 5.34
CA PHE A 282 7.40 -3.07 5.37
C PHE A 282 8.75 -2.59 5.90
N SER A 283 9.35 -1.61 5.23
CA SER A 283 10.65 -1.06 5.62
C SER A 283 10.62 0.46 5.70
N TYR A 284 11.26 0.99 6.74
CA TYR A 284 11.69 2.38 6.82
C TYR A 284 13.19 2.42 6.60
N VAL A 285 13.64 3.21 5.63
CA VAL A 285 15.04 3.28 5.24
C VAL A 285 15.47 4.73 5.00
N GLU A 286 16.77 4.97 5.01
CA GLU A 286 17.31 6.21 4.44
C GLU A 286 16.93 6.29 2.95
N VAL A 287 16.75 7.51 2.44
CA VAL A 287 16.27 7.72 1.06
C VAL A 287 17.23 7.10 0.04
N GLU A 288 18.52 7.16 0.32
CA GLU A 288 19.59 6.64 -0.50
C GLU A 288 19.59 5.11 -0.62
N ASP A 289 19.05 4.41 0.38
CA ASP A 289 18.99 2.94 0.44
C ASP A 289 17.70 2.36 -0.15
N ALA A 290 16.74 3.21 -0.53
CA ALA A 290 15.41 2.78 -0.94
C ALA A 290 15.42 1.84 -2.17
N GLU A 291 16.30 2.08 -3.15
CA GLU A 291 16.41 1.24 -4.34
C GLU A 291 16.95 -0.15 -3.98
N ALA A 292 18.03 -0.20 -3.19
CA ALA A 292 18.64 -1.46 -2.76
C ALA A 292 17.67 -2.29 -1.90
N GLU A 293 16.91 -1.64 -1.02
CA GLU A 293 15.89 -2.33 -0.22
C GLU A 293 14.74 -2.84 -1.08
N HIS A 294 14.34 -2.11 -2.14
CA HIS A 294 13.32 -2.56 -3.08
C HIS A 294 13.72 -3.85 -3.80
N GLU A 295 14.95 -3.89 -4.35
CA GLU A 295 15.50 -5.09 -4.98
C GLU A 295 15.63 -6.26 -3.99
N ARG A 296 15.99 -5.98 -2.75
CA ARG A 296 16.04 -6.98 -1.69
C ARG A 296 14.65 -7.58 -1.41
N MET A 297 13.61 -6.75 -1.30
CA MET A 297 12.24 -7.22 -1.09
C MET A 297 11.74 -8.05 -2.26
N LEU A 298 12.04 -7.64 -3.50
CA LEU A 298 11.75 -8.43 -4.70
C LEU A 298 12.42 -9.81 -4.64
N SER A 299 13.70 -9.87 -4.25
CA SER A 299 14.42 -11.13 -4.14
C SER A 299 13.80 -12.10 -3.13
N LEU A 300 13.23 -11.60 -2.04
CA LEU A 300 12.51 -12.40 -1.05
C LEU A 300 11.19 -12.95 -1.57
N GLN A 301 10.46 -12.16 -2.37
CA GLN A 301 9.24 -12.61 -3.04
C GLN A 301 9.54 -13.73 -4.04
N GLU A 302 10.61 -13.59 -4.81
CA GLU A 302 11.06 -14.64 -5.72
C GLU A 302 11.48 -15.91 -4.97
N LYS A 303 12.20 -15.76 -3.83
CA LYS A 303 12.54 -16.90 -2.94
C LYS A 303 11.29 -17.65 -2.50
N MET A 304 10.21 -16.95 -2.14
CA MET A 304 8.95 -17.57 -1.77
C MET A 304 8.31 -18.34 -2.92
N LEU A 305 8.30 -17.78 -4.15
CA LEU A 305 7.77 -18.47 -5.35
C LEU A 305 8.55 -19.74 -5.66
N GLN A 306 9.88 -19.69 -5.54
CA GLN A 306 10.77 -20.84 -5.74
C GLN A 306 10.55 -21.91 -4.67
N LEU A 307 10.40 -21.52 -3.39
CA LEU A 307 10.11 -22.44 -2.29
C LEU A 307 8.72 -23.11 -2.43
N CYS A 308 7.78 -22.43 -3.08
CA CYS A 308 6.48 -23.00 -3.44
C CYS A 308 6.48 -23.73 -4.80
N GLU A 309 7.65 -23.85 -5.45
CA GLU A 309 7.85 -24.59 -6.70
C GLU A 309 6.89 -24.13 -7.83
N LEU A 310 6.65 -22.79 -7.90
CA LEU A 310 5.74 -22.19 -8.87
C LEU A 310 6.50 -21.60 -10.06
N PRO A 311 6.07 -21.83 -11.31
CA PRO A 311 6.54 -21.06 -12.46
C PRO A 311 5.99 -19.64 -12.40
N TYR A 312 6.85 -18.64 -12.60
CA TYR A 312 6.48 -17.23 -12.46
C TYR A 312 7.21 -16.31 -13.42
N ARG A 313 6.72 -15.10 -13.56
CA ARG A 313 7.44 -13.97 -14.18
C ARG A 313 7.50 -12.80 -13.22
N VAL A 314 8.49 -11.95 -13.41
CA VAL A 314 8.63 -10.65 -12.74
C VAL A 314 8.39 -9.56 -13.77
N ILE A 315 7.54 -8.61 -13.46
CA ILE A 315 7.24 -7.47 -14.31
C ILE A 315 7.57 -6.15 -13.60
N ASP A 316 8.04 -5.17 -14.38
CA ASP A 316 8.11 -3.77 -13.99
C ASP A 316 6.79 -3.12 -14.40
N VAL A 317 6.04 -2.66 -13.42
CA VAL A 317 4.68 -2.17 -13.59
C VAL A 317 4.70 -0.79 -14.24
N ALA A 318 3.80 -0.57 -15.22
CA ALA A 318 3.71 0.71 -15.91
C ALA A 318 3.17 1.82 -14.99
N ALA A 319 3.61 3.05 -15.25
CA ALA A 319 3.32 4.21 -14.42
C ALA A 319 1.83 4.46 -14.18
N GLY A 320 0.97 4.15 -15.16
CA GLY A 320 -0.48 4.34 -15.04
C GLY A 320 -1.19 3.25 -14.23
N ASP A 321 -0.51 2.16 -13.87
CA ASP A 321 -1.02 1.10 -12.98
C ASP A 321 -0.41 1.17 -11.57
N LEU A 322 0.39 2.20 -11.29
CA LEU A 322 0.90 2.45 -9.95
C LEU A 322 -0.17 3.07 -9.06
N GLY A 323 -0.30 2.56 -7.83
CA GLY A 323 -1.04 3.27 -6.79
C GLY A 323 -0.42 4.64 -6.47
N ASP A 324 -1.20 5.52 -5.83
CA ASP A 324 -0.79 6.91 -5.55
C ASP A 324 0.53 7.04 -4.79
N SER A 325 0.82 6.12 -3.89
CA SER A 325 2.04 6.15 -3.05
C SER A 325 3.29 5.63 -3.75
N ALA A 326 3.14 4.75 -4.76
CA ALA A 326 4.28 4.08 -5.38
C ALA A 326 4.99 4.97 -6.39
N ALA A 327 6.33 5.04 -6.30
CA ALA A 327 7.21 5.64 -7.29
C ALA A 327 7.74 4.61 -8.30
N ARG A 328 7.83 3.33 -7.91
CA ARG A 328 8.08 2.15 -8.73
C ARG A 328 7.47 0.92 -8.06
N LYS A 329 7.00 -0.03 -8.85
CA LYS A 329 6.38 -1.27 -8.38
C LYS A 329 6.85 -2.43 -9.26
N TYR A 330 7.19 -3.55 -8.63
CA TYR A 330 7.38 -4.83 -9.29
C TYR A 330 6.26 -5.77 -8.87
N ASP A 331 5.75 -6.55 -9.82
CA ASP A 331 4.85 -7.66 -9.54
C ASP A 331 5.51 -8.99 -9.88
N CYS A 332 5.32 -9.97 -9.01
CA CYS A 332 5.61 -11.35 -9.31
C CYS A 332 4.30 -12.07 -9.58
N GLU A 333 4.18 -12.61 -10.78
CA GLU A 333 2.99 -13.29 -11.26
C GLU A 333 3.28 -14.77 -11.46
N ALA A 334 2.50 -15.66 -10.83
CA ALA A 334 2.63 -17.09 -11.05
C ALA A 334 1.69 -17.57 -12.16
N TRP A 335 2.09 -18.62 -12.85
CA TRP A 335 1.28 -19.29 -13.84
C TRP A 335 0.07 -19.95 -13.20
N VAL A 336 -1.12 -19.73 -13.76
CA VAL A 336 -2.37 -20.40 -13.36
C VAL A 336 -2.83 -21.29 -14.53
N PRO A 337 -2.67 -22.62 -14.40
CA PRO A 337 -2.87 -23.57 -15.51
C PRO A 337 -4.23 -23.49 -16.19
N THR A 338 -5.31 -23.39 -15.42
CA THR A 338 -6.69 -23.38 -15.99
C THR A 338 -7.04 -22.06 -16.64
N GLN A 339 -6.30 -21.00 -16.39
CA GLN A 339 -6.45 -19.69 -17.03
C GLN A 339 -5.44 -19.47 -18.17
N GLU A 340 -4.46 -20.36 -18.32
CA GLU A 340 -3.38 -20.27 -19.31
C GLU A 340 -2.69 -18.89 -19.29
N THR A 341 -2.53 -18.31 -18.11
CA THR A 341 -1.94 -16.98 -17.94
C THR A 341 -1.19 -16.83 -16.61
N TYR A 342 -0.34 -15.83 -16.54
CA TYR A 342 0.29 -15.39 -15.30
C TYR A 342 -0.67 -14.49 -14.51
N ARG A 343 -0.72 -14.68 -13.19
CA ARG A 343 -1.55 -13.90 -12.27
C ARG A 343 -0.71 -13.36 -11.14
N GLU A 344 -0.86 -12.10 -10.84
CA GLU A 344 -0.20 -11.44 -9.71
C GLU A 344 -0.49 -12.19 -8.41
N LEU A 345 0.55 -12.67 -7.75
CA LEU A 345 0.48 -13.21 -6.39
C LEU A 345 1.03 -12.23 -5.37
N THR A 346 2.04 -11.47 -5.75
CA THR A 346 2.77 -10.59 -4.84
C THR A 346 3.34 -9.40 -5.59
N SER A 347 3.36 -8.26 -4.92
CA SER A 347 3.91 -7.00 -5.41
C SER A 347 4.85 -6.38 -4.39
N THR A 348 5.80 -5.55 -4.85
CA THR A 348 6.61 -4.70 -3.98
C THR A 348 6.71 -3.30 -4.55
N SER A 349 6.60 -2.29 -3.67
CA SER A 349 6.59 -0.88 -4.05
C SER A 349 7.62 -0.07 -3.28
N ASN A 350 8.33 0.77 -4.01
CA ASN A 350 9.12 1.86 -3.43
C ASN A 350 8.24 3.11 -3.38
N CYS A 351 7.88 3.55 -2.19
CA CYS A 351 7.06 4.74 -1.96
C CYS A 351 7.90 6.00 -1.75
N THR A 352 9.22 5.90 -1.84
CA THR A 352 10.13 7.01 -1.54
C THR A 352 9.71 7.73 -0.24
N THR A 353 9.67 9.05 -0.20
CA THR A 353 9.26 9.83 0.97
C THR A 353 7.76 10.13 1.05
N PHE A 354 6.92 9.57 0.16
CA PHE A 354 5.51 9.96 0.02
C PHE A 354 4.71 9.79 1.32
N GLN A 355 4.75 8.59 1.90
CA GLN A 355 4.03 8.27 3.13
C GLN A 355 4.65 8.97 4.34
N ALA A 356 5.97 8.95 4.45
CA ALA A 356 6.68 9.57 5.56
C ALA A 356 6.44 11.09 5.65
N ARG A 357 6.38 11.81 4.52
CA ARG A 357 6.03 13.24 4.51
C ARG A 357 4.61 13.50 5.01
N ARG A 358 3.65 12.66 4.65
CA ARG A 358 2.24 12.80 5.02
C ARG A 358 1.98 12.39 6.47
N LEU A 359 2.71 11.38 6.96
CA LEU A 359 2.63 10.86 8.32
C LEU A 359 3.64 11.51 9.27
N GLN A 360 4.41 12.53 8.80
CA GLN A 360 5.40 13.28 9.58
C GLN A 360 6.48 12.39 10.22
N ILE A 361 6.89 11.32 9.53
CA ILE A 361 7.95 10.41 9.95
C ILE A 361 9.29 10.93 9.42
N ARG A 362 10.24 11.14 10.29
CA ARG A 362 11.53 11.76 9.95
C ARG A 362 12.67 11.00 10.61
N GLU A 363 13.87 11.20 10.10
CA GLU A 363 15.13 10.79 10.71
C GLU A 363 16.02 12.01 10.99
N ARG A 364 17.08 11.80 11.77
CA ARG A 364 18.16 12.77 11.92
C ARG A 364 19.23 12.47 10.89
N HIS A 365 19.56 13.46 10.06
CA HIS A 365 20.59 13.36 9.04
C HIS A 365 21.37 14.68 8.99
N ASP A 366 22.70 14.62 9.16
CA ASP A 366 23.61 15.78 9.12
C ASP A 366 23.18 16.98 10.00
N GLY A 367 22.66 16.71 11.20
CA GLY A 367 22.23 17.75 12.15
C GLY A 367 20.87 18.38 11.87
N ALA A 368 20.17 17.95 10.81
CA ALA A 368 18.81 18.33 10.46
C ALA A 368 17.86 17.13 10.58
N THR A 369 16.56 17.35 10.32
CA THR A 369 15.59 16.26 10.16
C THR A 369 15.09 16.23 8.73
N ARG A 370 14.97 15.01 8.18
CA ARG A 370 14.40 14.78 6.84
C ARG A 370 13.41 13.62 6.87
N PRO A 371 12.43 13.54 5.93
CA PRO A 371 11.58 12.38 5.77
C PRO A 371 12.40 11.13 5.39
N VAL A 372 12.02 9.97 5.90
CA VAL A 372 12.56 8.68 5.51
C VAL A 372 11.90 8.16 4.24
N ALA A 373 12.45 7.14 3.60
CA ALA A 373 11.76 6.37 2.57
C ALA A 373 10.99 5.20 3.20
N THR A 374 9.86 4.84 2.59
CA THR A 374 9.05 3.67 2.96
C THR A 374 8.91 2.73 1.78
N LEU A 375 8.93 1.44 2.06
CA LEU A 375 8.73 0.38 1.08
C LEU A 375 7.78 -0.67 1.65
N ASN A 376 7.00 -1.29 0.78
CA ASN A 376 6.14 -2.41 1.13
C ASN A 376 6.28 -3.54 0.11
N GLY A 377 5.92 -4.76 0.52
CA GLY A 377 5.90 -5.89 -0.38
C GLY A 377 5.22 -7.10 0.23
N THR A 378 4.31 -7.70 -0.51
CA THR A 378 3.61 -8.92 -0.08
C THR A 378 4.55 -10.11 -0.09
N MET A 379 4.68 -10.84 1.02
CA MET A 379 5.38 -12.11 1.08
C MET A 379 4.51 -13.28 0.65
N ALA A 380 3.27 -13.32 1.17
CA ALA A 380 2.26 -14.31 0.80
C ALA A 380 0.86 -13.82 1.16
N ASN A 381 -0.13 -14.31 0.45
CA ASN A 381 -1.54 -14.07 0.73
C ASN A 381 -2.41 -15.27 0.31
N THR A 382 -3.69 -15.25 0.64
CA THR A 382 -4.66 -16.33 0.31
C THR A 382 -4.68 -16.69 -1.18
N ARG A 383 -4.42 -15.76 -2.10
CA ARG A 383 -4.41 -16.01 -3.56
C ARG A 383 -3.37 -17.04 -3.99
N TRP A 384 -2.27 -17.17 -3.24
CA TRP A 384 -1.24 -18.18 -3.53
C TRP A 384 -1.79 -19.62 -3.54
N LEU A 385 -2.86 -19.89 -2.76
CA LEU A 385 -3.49 -21.20 -2.74
C LEU A 385 -3.99 -21.61 -4.13
N VAL A 386 -4.45 -20.64 -4.93
CA VAL A 386 -4.88 -20.88 -6.32
C VAL A 386 -3.74 -21.48 -7.14
N ALA A 387 -2.59 -20.79 -7.13
CA ALA A 387 -1.43 -21.24 -7.88
C ALA A 387 -0.87 -22.58 -7.34
N ILE A 388 -0.81 -22.76 -6.02
CA ILE A 388 -0.32 -24.00 -5.40
C ILE A 388 -1.24 -25.17 -5.77
N LEU A 389 -2.55 -25.04 -5.60
CA LEU A 389 -3.49 -26.12 -5.91
C LEU A 389 -3.44 -26.51 -7.39
N GLU A 390 -3.48 -25.51 -8.29
CA GLU A 390 -3.56 -25.78 -9.73
C GLU A 390 -2.25 -26.30 -10.34
N ASN A 391 -1.07 -25.81 -9.87
CA ASN A 391 0.22 -26.29 -10.38
C ASN A 391 0.62 -27.66 -9.82
N HIS A 392 0.21 -27.99 -8.59
CA HIS A 392 0.65 -29.22 -7.92
C HIS A 392 -0.35 -30.36 -7.95
N GLN A 393 -1.47 -30.21 -8.65
CA GLN A 393 -2.46 -31.26 -8.82
C GLN A 393 -1.92 -32.46 -9.60
N GLN A 394 -2.45 -33.66 -9.31
CA GLN A 394 -2.08 -34.91 -9.93
C GLN A 394 -3.30 -35.55 -10.61
N ALA A 395 -3.06 -36.47 -11.52
CA ALA A 395 -4.10 -37.21 -12.28
C ALA A 395 -5.10 -37.95 -11.38
N ASP A 396 -4.73 -38.29 -10.15
CA ASP A 396 -5.58 -39.00 -9.18
C ASP A 396 -6.40 -38.04 -8.30
N GLY A 397 -6.43 -36.74 -8.60
CA GLY A 397 -7.14 -35.72 -7.85
C GLY A 397 -6.39 -35.29 -6.57
N SER A 398 -5.19 -35.79 -6.31
CA SER A 398 -4.39 -35.33 -5.20
C SER A 398 -3.61 -34.04 -5.57
N VAL A 399 -3.17 -33.29 -4.55
CA VAL A 399 -2.27 -32.14 -4.66
C VAL A 399 -1.00 -32.45 -3.89
N THR A 400 0.14 -32.41 -4.57
CA THR A 400 1.46 -32.56 -3.96
C THR A 400 1.78 -31.31 -3.15
N VAL A 401 2.34 -31.48 -1.96
CA VAL A 401 2.76 -30.37 -1.10
C VAL A 401 4.19 -29.97 -1.45
N PRO A 402 4.45 -28.71 -1.82
CA PRO A 402 5.81 -28.18 -1.98
C PRO A 402 6.71 -28.52 -0.79
N GLU A 403 7.97 -28.86 -1.04
CA GLU A 403 8.85 -29.39 0.01
C GLU A 403 8.97 -28.43 1.19
N ALA A 404 9.11 -27.14 0.94
CA ALA A 404 9.22 -26.12 1.98
C ALA A 404 8.00 -25.98 2.88
N LEU A 405 6.81 -26.39 2.43
CA LEU A 405 5.58 -26.35 3.23
C LEU A 405 5.34 -27.60 4.08
N ARG A 406 6.01 -28.72 3.78
CA ARG A 406 5.82 -30.02 4.50
C ARG A 406 6.08 -29.94 6.01
N PRO A 407 7.12 -29.23 6.51
CA PRO A 407 7.34 -29.10 7.95
C PRO A 407 6.14 -28.48 8.70
N TYR A 408 5.46 -27.51 8.07
CA TYR A 408 4.29 -26.84 8.66
C TYR A 408 3.00 -27.65 8.55
N LEU A 409 3.04 -28.75 7.79
CA LEU A 409 1.93 -29.68 7.59
C LEU A 409 2.19 -31.06 8.22
N GLY A 410 3.12 -31.14 9.18
CA GLY A 410 3.45 -32.37 9.89
C GLY A 410 4.11 -33.44 9.01
N GLY A 411 4.83 -33.04 7.96
CA GLY A 411 5.51 -33.93 7.02
C GLY A 411 4.63 -34.43 5.87
N MET A 412 3.41 -33.90 5.72
CA MET A 412 2.50 -34.27 4.62
C MET A 412 3.15 -34.00 3.25
N THR A 413 3.19 -35.03 2.40
CA THR A 413 3.76 -34.96 1.05
C THR A 413 2.70 -34.70 -0.03
N ALA A 414 1.45 -35.12 0.20
CA ALA A 414 0.31 -34.84 -0.66
C ALA A 414 -1.02 -34.91 0.10
N GLN A 415 -2.05 -34.22 -0.42
CA GLN A 415 -3.43 -34.34 0.01
C GLN A 415 -4.26 -34.91 -1.14
N GLY A 416 -4.85 -36.07 -0.94
CA GLY A 416 -5.79 -36.68 -1.85
C GLY A 416 -7.25 -36.56 -1.41
N PRO A 417 -8.22 -36.92 -2.25
CA PRO A 417 -9.65 -36.98 -1.90
C PRO A 417 -9.94 -37.89 -0.70
N GLU A 418 -9.16 -38.97 -0.55
CA GLU A 418 -9.30 -39.93 0.54
C GLU A 418 -8.55 -39.52 1.82
N GLY A 419 -7.72 -38.51 1.78
CA GLY A 419 -6.95 -37.99 2.92
C GLY A 419 -5.49 -37.68 2.62
N PRO A 420 -4.74 -37.29 3.68
CA PRO A 420 -3.34 -36.91 3.56
C PRO A 420 -2.42 -38.13 3.31
N ARG A 421 -1.31 -37.86 2.61
CA ARG A 421 -0.18 -38.81 2.43
C ARG A 421 1.06 -38.20 3.07
N PHE A 422 1.86 -39.06 3.74
CA PHE A 422 3.07 -38.67 4.47
C PHE A 422 4.34 -39.30 3.89
#